data_a28e64cb08aac136161cd17c835ea050
#
_entry.id   a28e64cb08aac136161cd17c835ea050
#
_cell.length_a   1.000
_cell.length_b   1.000
_cell.length_c   1.000
_cell.angle_alpha   90.00
_cell.angle_beta   90.00
_cell.angle_gamma   90.00
#
_symmetry.space_group_name_H-M   'P 1'
#
loop_
_entity.id
_entity.type
_entity.pdbx_description
1 polymer ?
#
loop_
_entity_poly.entity_id
_entity_poly.type
_entity_poly.pdbx_seq_one_letter_code
_entity_poly.pdbx_strand_id
1 'polypeptide(L)'
;MPHDLTAQDVKRIREKYGLTQQGFARLLGLGEASVVRYENGQKPSKANANLIRAADDPAFMKGCLERDGELLSAGQREKTEKIVYALISFDEDGDVMDINEMYEITLQQEVLIGQI
;
A
#
# COMPACT_ATOMS: atom_id res chain seq x y z
N MET A 1 17.12 17.17 6.22
CA MET A 1 17.63 16.00 6.95
C MET A 1 16.69 14.83 6.79
N PRO A 2 17.17 13.72 6.26
CA PRO A 2 16.33 12.55 6.24
C PRO A 2 16.09 12.08 7.68
N HIS A 3 14.85 11.92 8.03
CA HIS A 3 14.49 11.36 9.31
C HIS A 3 14.75 9.86 9.29
N ASP A 4 15.15 9.30 10.43
CA ASP A 4 15.09 7.87 10.58
C ASP A 4 13.63 7.41 10.41
N LEU A 5 13.46 6.27 9.77
CA LEU A 5 12.13 5.69 9.62
C LEU A 5 11.63 5.26 11.00
N THR A 6 10.56 5.89 11.47
CA THR A 6 10.00 5.60 12.79
C THR A 6 8.98 4.47 12.72
N ALA A 7 8.65 3.90 13.89
CA ALA A 7 7.59 2.91 14.00
C ALA A 7 6.26 3.45 13.44
N GLN A 8 5.96 4.72 13.69
CA GLN A 8 4.75 5.38 13.20
C GLN A 8 4.77 5.51 11.68
N ASP A 9 5.93 5.77 11.08
CA ASP A 9 6.06 5.84 9.62
C ASP A 9 5.74 4.50 8.98
N VAL A 10 6.26 3.41 9.54
CA VAL A 10 6.00 2.05 9.02
C VAL A 10 4.50 1.76 9.05
N LYS A 11 3.88 2.02 10.18
CA LYS A 11 2.44 1.78 10.35
C LYS A 11 1.61 2.65 9.41
N ARG A 12 1.95 3.93 9.28
CA ARG A 12 1.24 4.87 8.39
C ARG A 12 1.30 4.39 6.94
N ILE A 13 2.48 4.01 6.47
CA ILE A 13 2.65 3.55 5.08
C ILE A 13 1.84 2.29 4.84
N ARG A 14 1.88 1.34 5.76
CA ARG A 14 1.12 0.11 5.66
C ARG A 14 -0.39 0.36 5.64
N GLU A 15 -0.89 1.15 6.59
CA GLU A 15 -2.32 1.43 6.73
C GLU A 15 -2.86 2.24 5.55
N LYS A 16 -2.03 3.09 4.95
CA LYS A 16 -2.37 3.87 3.76
C LYS A 16 -2.95 2.98 2.65
N TYR A 17 -2.45 1.77 2.51
CA TYR A 17 -2.88 0.84 1.47
C TYR A 17 -3.87 -0.21 1.98
N GLY A 18 -4.29 -0.10 3.22
CA GLY A 18 -5.22 -1.07 3.81
C GLY A 18 -4.62 -2.45 4.01
N LEU A 19 -3.30 -2.55 4.16
CA LEU A 19 -2.60 -3.83 4.29
C LEU A 19 -2.48 -4.26 5.75
N THR A 20 -2.56 -5.57 5.97
CA THR A 20 -2.16 -6.16 7.25
C THR A 20 -0.63 -6.17 7.35
N GLN A 21 -0.10 -6.38 8.55
CA GLN A 21 1.35 -6.51 8.73
C GLN A 21 1.90 -7.65 7.87
N GLN A 22 1.20 -8.78 7.84
CA GLN A 22 1.57 -9.94 7.03
C GLN A 22 1.55 -9.62 5.54
N GLY A 23 0.49 -8.99 5.06
CA GLY A 23 0.36 -8.63 3.64
C GLY A 23 1.43 -7.64 3.20
N PHE A 24 1.69 -6.64 4.01
CA PHE A 24 2.74 -5.65 3.75
C PHE A 24 4.11 -6.33 3.64
N ALA A 25 4.41 -7.21 4.60
CA ALA A 25 5.67 -7.96 4.58
C ALA A 25 5.80 -8.81 3.31
N ARG A 26 4.73 -9.52 2.93
CA ARG A 26 4.75 -10.37 1.75
C ARG A 26 4.98 -9.59 0.47
N LEU A 27 4.32 -8.45 0.31
CA LEU A 27 4.50 -7.61 -0.88
C LEU A 27 5.90 -7.05 -1.00
N LEU A 28 6.52 -6.69 0.12
CA LEU A 28 7.85 -6.10 0.12
C LEU A 28 8.98 -7.14 0.22
N GLY A 29 8.66 -8.40 0.44
CA GLY A 29 9.67 -9.42 0.63
C GLY A 29 10.36 -9.33 1.99
N LEU A 30 9.68 -8.78 2.99
CA LEU A 30 10.17 -8.70 4.36
C LEU A 30 9.64 -9.87 5.18
N GLY A 31 10.34 -10.22 6.25
CA GLY A 31 9.81 -11.17 7.23
C GLY A 31 8.61 -10.59 7.95
N GLU A 32 7.58 -11.40 8.18
CA GLU A 32 6.36 -10.95 8.87
C GLU A 32 6.68 -10.47 10.29
N ALA A 33 7.53 -11.20 11.01
CA ALA A 33 7.96 -10.82 12.34
C ALA A 33 8.75 -9.50 12.33
N SER A 34 9.45 -9.21 11.24
CA SER A 34 10.23 -7.97 11.12
C SER A 34 9.31 -6.75 11.09
N VAL A 35 8.22 -6.79 10.33
CA VAL A 35 7.27 -5.68 10.27
C VAL A 35 6.66 -5.42 11.66
N VAL A 36 6.29 -6.48 12.37
CA VAL A 36 5.77 -6.36 13.74
C VAL A 36 6.79 -5.67 14.64
N ARG A 37 8.06 -6.10 14.58
CA ARG A 37 9.12 -5.51 15.40
C ARG A 37 9.36 -4.04 15.05
N TYR A 38 9.33 -3.69 13.77
CA TYR A 38 9.53 -2.30 13.34
C TYR A 38 8.42 -1.40 13.87
N GLU A 39 7.16 -1.87 13.82
CA GLU A 39 6.03 -1.11 14.38
C GLU A 39 6.06 -1.03 15.90
N ASN A 40 6.81 -1.92 16.54
CA ASN A 40 7.03 -1.88 18.00
C ASN A 40 8.29 -1.11 18.40
N GLY A 41 8.97 -0.48 17.45
CA GLY A 41 10.07 0.42 17.75
C GLY A 41 11.46 -0.08 17.40
N GLN A 42 11.61 -1.33 16.93
CA GLN A 42 12.92 -1.82 16.48
C GLN A 42 13.32 -1.08 15.20
N LYS A 43 14.56 -0.63 15.16
CA LYS A 43 15.07 0.09 13.98
C LYS A 43 15.33 -0.88 12.82
N PRO A 44 14.77 -0.63 11.63
CA PRO A 44 15.08 -1.45 10.46
C PRO A 44 16.52 -1.28 10.02
N SER A 45 17.05 -2.28 9.29
CA SER A 45 18.28 -2.12 8.55
C SER A 45 18.12 -1.01 7.52
N LYS A 46 19.24 -0.46 7.04
CA LYS A 46 19.19 0.57 6.00
C LYS A 46 18.45 0.08 4.75
N ALA A 47 18.71 -1.16 4.33
CA ALA A 47 18.06 -1.72 3.15
C ALA A 47 16.55 -1.82 3.35
N ASN A 48 16.11 -2.34 4.50
CA ASN A 48 14.69 -2.49 4.77
C ASN A 48 14.00 -1.13 4.97
N ALA A 49 14.69 -0.17 5.60
CA ALA A 49 14.14 1.18 5.74
C ALA A 49 13.95 1.85 4.36
N ASN A 50 14.90 1.68 3.46
CA ASN A 50 14.79 2.24 2.11
C ASN A 50 13.64 1.59 1.33
N LEU A 51 13.45 0.29 1.48
CA LEU A 51 12.36 -0.43 0.83
C LEU A 51 11.00 0.06 1.35
N ILE A 52 10.87 0.24 2.65
CA ILE A 52 9.63 0.74 3.25
C ILE A 52 9.35 2.17 2.81
N ARG A 53 10.38 3.02 2.75
CA ARG A 53 10.23 4.39 2.23
C ARG A 53 9.78 4.39 0.76
N ALA A 54 10.35 3.50 -0.05
CA ALA A 54 9.94 3.37 -1.45
C ALA A 54 8.46 3.01 -1.55
N ALA A 55 7.97 2.17 -0.65
CA ALA A 55 6.57 1.74 -0.63
C ALA A 55 5.58 2.88 -0.36
N ASP A 56 6.05 4.01 0.16
CA ASP A 56 5.19 5.18 0.34
C ASP A 56 4.72 5.77 -1.01
N ASP A 57 5.42 5.47 -2.09
CA ASP A 57 5.04 5.88 -3.44
C ASP A 57 4.03 4.89 -4.01
N PRO A 58 2.81 5.33 -4.35
CA PRO A 58 1.79 4.44 -4.91
C PRO A 58 2.23 3.74 -6.20
N ALA A 59 3.05 4.38 -7.03
CA ALA A 59 3.56 3.75 -8.26
C ALA A 59 4.45 2.56 -7.95
N PHE A 60 5.28 2.67 -6.91
CA PHE A 60 6.10 1.55 -6.44
C PHE A 60 5.21 0.41 -5.93
N MET A 61 4.21 0.74 -5.13
CA MET A 61 3.27 -0.25 -4.59
C MET A 61 2.50 -0.94 -5.72
N LYS A 62 2.13 -0.22 -6.77
CA LYS A 62 1.48 -0.82 -7.95
C LYS A 62 2.36 -1.91 -8.54
N GLY A 63 3.66 -1.66 -8.70
CA GLY A 63 4.59 -2.66 -9.20
C GLY A 63 4.68 -3.89 -8.29
N CYS A 64 4.65 -3.68 -6.99
CA CYS A 64 4.65 -4.78 -6.02
C CYS A 64 3.39 -5.65 -6.18
N LEU A 65 2.23 -5.03 -6.36
CA LEU A 65 0.97 -5.76 -6.56
C LEU A 65 0.96 -6.54 -7.87
N GLU A 66 1.48 -5.97 -8.93
CA GLU A 66 1.56 -6.65 -10.22
C GLU A 66 2.44 -7.89 -10.14
N ARG A 67 3.55 -7.79 -9.41
CA ARG A 67 4.52 -8.90 -9.28
C ARG A 67 4.08 -9.93 -8.26
N ASP A 68 3.63 -9.49 -7.09
CA ASP A 68 3.44 -10.36 -5.92
C ASP A 68 2.05 -10.29 -5.29
N GLY A 69 1.09 -9.64 -5.93
CA GLY A 69 -0.26 -9.49 -5.38
C GLY A 69 -0.97 -10.80 -5.10
N GLU A 70 -0.57 -11.88 -5.79
CA GLU A 70 -1.09 -13.23 -5.55
C GLU A 70 -0.76 -13.77 -4.15
N LEU A 71 0.23 -13.19 -3.47
CA LEU A 71 0.59 -13.57 -2.10
C LEU A 71 -0.40 -13.04 -1.07
N LEU A 72 -1.28 -12.13 -1.46
CA LEU A 72 -2.33 -11.60 -0.61
C LEU A 72 -3.60 -12.44 -0.73
N SER A 73 -4.45 -12.40 0.29
CA SER A 73 -5.80 -12.93 0.13
C SER A 73 -6.53 -12.14 -0.96
N ALA A 74 -7.50 -12.77 -1.62
CA ALA A 74 -8.25 -12.12 -2.70
C ALA A 74 -8.90 -10.82 -2.23
N GLY A 75 -9.49 -10.80 -1.06
CA GLY A 75 -10.13 -9.60 -0.52
C GLY A 75 -9.16 -8.49 -0.22
N GLN A 76 -8.01 -8.81 0.35
CA GLN A 76 -6.99 -7.81 0.65
C GLN A 76 -6.37 -7.26 -0.63
N ARG A 77 -6.08 -8.14 -1.60
CA ARG A 77 -5.56 -7.74 -2.90
C ARG A 77 -6.48 -6.75 -3.59
N GLU A 78 -7.76 -7.07 -3.66
CA GLU A 78 -8.76 -6.22 -4.29
C GLU A 78 -8.83 -4.85 -3.62
N LYS A 79 -8.90 -4.83 -2.30
CA LYS A 79 -8.94 -3.59 -1.52
C LYS A 79 -7.71 -2.71 -1.80
N THR A 80 -6.53 -3.30 -1.74
CA THR A 80 -5.28 -2.56 -1.92
C THR A 80 -5.12 -2.07 -3.36
N GLU A 81 -5.51 -2.88 -4.35
CA GLU A 81 -5.48 -2.46 -5.76
C GLU A 81 -6.36 -1.23 -6.00
N LYS A 82 -7.55 -1.18 -5.40
CA LYS A 82 -8.45 -0.03 -5.51
C LYS A 82 -7.86 1.22 -4.90
N ILE A 83 -7.26 1.09 -3.73
CA ILE A 83 -6.62 2.22 -3.05
C ILE A 83 -5.47 2.77 -3.89
N VAL A 84 -4.61 1.89 -4.40
CA VAL A 84 -3.46 2.28 -5.22
C VAL A 84 -3.93 2.96 -6.51
N TYR A 85 -4.94 2.39 -7.17
CA TYR A 85 -5.52 2.99 -8.37
C TYR A 85 -6.02 4.40 -8.10
N ALA A 86 -6.77 4.58 -7.02
CA ALA A 86 -7.31 5.89 -6.66
C ALA A 86 -6.21 6.91 -6.38
N LEU A 87 -5.16 6.50 -5.65
CA LEU A 87 -4.04 7.39 -5.34
C LEU A 87 -3.27 7.83 -6.59
N ILE A 88 -3.02 6.91 -7.51
CA ILE A 88 -2.31 7.22 -8.75
C ILE A 88 -3.17 8.12 -9.65
N SER A 89 -4.45 7.84 -9.78
CA SER A 89 -5.37 8.65 -10.59
C SER A 89 -5.45 10.09 -10.07
N PHE A 90 -5.48 10.25 -8.76
CA PHE A 90 -5.47 11.58 -8.14
C PHE A 90 -4.21 12.36 -8.50
N ASP A 91 -3.03 11.73 -8.41
CA ASP A 91 -1.76 12.37 -8.71
C ASP A 91 -1.63 12.74 -10.19
N GLU A 92 -2.05 11.85 -11.09
CA GLU A 92 -1.94 12.06 -12.55
C GLU A 92 -2.80 13.21 -13.04
N ASP A 93 -4.02 13.30 -12.54
CA ASP A 93 -4.96 14.31 -13.01
C ASP A 93 -4.64 15.71 -12.48
N GLY A 94 -3.86 15.79 -11.40
CA GLY A 94 -3.53 17.07 -10.78
C GLY A 94 -4.74 17.84 -10.26
N ASP A 95 -5.92 17.25 -10.38
CA ASP A 95 -7.15 17.85 -9.92
C ASP A 95 -7.43 17.43 -8.48
N VAL A 96 -8.00 18.37 -7.73
CA VAL A 96 -8.47 18.06 -6.38
C VAL A 96 -9.78 17.30 -6.51
N MET A 97 -9.69 16.00 -6.75
CA MET A 97 -10.87 15.16 -6.81
C MET A 97 -11.37 14.91 -5.38
N ASP A 98 -12.68 15.08 -5.17
CA ASP A 98 -13.30 14.75 -3.91
C ASP A 98 -13.12 13.26 -3.62
N ILE A 99 -12.78 12.92 -2.38
CA ILE A 99 -12.63 11.53 -1.95
C ILE A 99 -13.88 10.72 -2.28
N ASN A 100 -15.06 11.31 -2.15
CA ASN A 100 -16.32 10.65 -2.47
C ASN A 100 -16.42 10.30 -3.96
N GLU A 101 -15.96 11.19 -4.84
CA GLU A 101 -15.94 10.93 -6.29
C GLU A 101 -14.99 9.79 -6.64
N MET A 102 -13.81 9.77 -6.03
CA MET A 102 -12.85 8.67 -6.21
C MET A 102 -13.45 7.35 -5.76
N TYR A 103 -14.14 7.34 -4.64
CA TYR A 103 -14.79 6.16 -4.09
C TYR A 103 -15.90 5.65 -5.01
N GLU A 104 -16.72 6.56 -5.55
CA GLU A 104 -17.79 6.20 -6.48
C GLU A 104 -17.26 5.61 -7.77
N ILE A 105 -16.20 6.18 -8.34
CA ILE A 105 -15.57 5.62 -9.55
C ILE A 105 -15.12 4.19 -9.28
N THR A 106 -14.50 3.93 -8.14
CA THR A 106 -14.04 2.61 -7.75
C THR A 106 -15.21 1.64 -7.62
N LEU A 107 -16.31 2.06 -7.00
CA LEU A 107 -17.50 1.23 -6.84
C LEU A 107 -18.15 0.91 -8.19
N GLN A 108 -18.20 1.88 -9.11
CA GLN A 108 -18.74 1.64 -10.46
C GLN A 108 -17.94 0.58 -11.21
N GLN A 109 -16.63 0.59 -11.08
CA GLN A 109 -15.80 -0.44 -11.70
C GLN A 109 -16.07 -1.82 -11.09
N GLU A 110 -16.30 -1.91 -9.79
CA GLU A 110 -16.69 -3.16 -9.15
C GLU A 110 -18.00 -3.72 -9.67
N VAL A 111 -18.99 -2.85 -9.80
CA VAL A 111 -20.31 -3.25 -10.29
C VAL A 111 -20.21 -3.79 -11.71
N LEU A 112 -19.44 -3.12 -12.59
CA LEU A 112 -19.23 -3.58 -13.95
C LEU A 112 -18.55 -4.94 -14.02
N ILE A 113 -17.53 -5.15 -13.21
CA ILE A 113 -16.81 -6.43 -13.13
C ILE A 113 -17.73 -7.51 -12.55
N GLY A 114 -18.54 -7.17 -11.58
CA GLY A 114 -19.45 -8.11 -10.92
C GLY A 114 -20.60 -8.56 -11.81
N GLN A 115 -20.88 -7.89 -12.92
CA GLN A 115 -21.95 -8.24 -13.83
C GLN A 115 -21.51 -9.16 -14.97
N ILE A 116 -20.23 -9.39 -15.09
CA ILE A 116 -19.67 -10.29 -16.08
C ILE A 116 -19.59 -11.69 -15.49
#